data_f98e7039762c36935c74731781cfa091
#
_entry.id   f98e7039762c36935c74731781cfa091
#
_cell.length_a   1.000
_cell.length_b   1.000
_cell.length_c   1.000
_cell.angle_alpha   90.00
_cell.angle_beta   90.00
_cell.angle_gamma   90.00
#
_symmetry.space_group_name_H-M   'P 1'
#
loop_
_entity.id
_entity.type
_entity.pdbx_description
1 polymer ?
#
loop_
_entity_poly.entity_id
_entity_poly.type
_entity_poly.pdbx_seq_one_letter_code
_entity_poly.pdbx_strand_id
1 'polypeptide(L)'
;MEETMKRDQLIVRTSIIGIVANLFLAAFKAAVGLLSRSIAVTLDAVNNLSDALSSVITIIGTKIANRQPDKKHPLGHGRTEYLSAMIVAAIVLYAGVTSLVESIKKIIHPETPDYSVVSLIIIASAVAVKLILGRYVKAQGQKANSGALIASGEDARFDAILSASVLASAVIFLLTGLSLEAWVGVVISGFIVKSGIEMMIETLDDIIGHRADAELTQKIRRLLNEEPEVRGAYDLFLDNYGPDRNYATVHLELPDVMTVEEVDRLTRRVQGKVFKETGVILTGVGVYSYNTGSDEIAAIRNAVQEKVMAHEWALQIHGFHVNPETKELRFDVVTSFDVDPKEAIGTLQQEVQAICPDYTVMITRDVDISD
;
A
#
# COMPACT_ATOMS: atom_id res chain seq x y z
N MET A 1 20.44 2.62 1.81
CA MET A 1 21.03 2.91 0.48
C MET A 1 21.46 1.66 -0.26
N GLU A 2 22.19 0.70 0.34
CA GLU A 2 22.55 -0.56 -0.33
C GLU A 2 21.36 -1.48 -0.58
N GLU A 3 20.41 -1.57 0.34
CA GLU A 3 19.17 -2.35 0.18
C GLU A 3 18.26 -1.76 -0.89
N THR A 4 18.09 -0.44 -0.92
CA THR A 4 17.31 0.25 -1.96
C THR A 4 17.89 0.01 -3.34
N MET A 5 19.23 0.09 -3.48
CA MET A 5 19.90 -0.24 -4.75
C MET A 5 19.70 -1.70 -5.18
N LYS A 6 19.70 -2.65 -4.24
CA LYS A 6 19.41 -4.07 -4.52
C LYS A 6 17.96 -4.27 -4.97
N ARG A 7 17.00 -3.58 -4.32
CA ARG A 7 15.59 -3.57 -4.69
C ARG A 7 15.38 -3.09 -6.12
N ASP A 8 15.93 -1.91 -6.47
CA ASP A 8 15.79 -1.33 -7.79
C ASP A 8 16.40 -2.20 -8.89
N GLN A 9 17.57 -2.77 -8.63
CA GLN A 9 18.19 -3.72 -9.55
C GLN A 9 17.30 -4.95 -9.77
N LEU A 10 16.64 -5.42 -8.73
CA LEU A 10 15.69 -6.53 -8.81
C LEU A 10 14.50 -6.17 -9.69
N ILE A 11 13.89 -4.99 -9.49
CA ILE A 11 12.76 -4.50 -10.29
C ILE A 11 13.16 -4.37 -11.75
N VAL A 12 14.24 -3.65 -12.04
CA VAL A 12 14.70 -3.42 -13.42
C VAL A 12 15.07 -4.73 -14.10
N ARG A 13 15.80 -5.63 -13.44
CA ARG A 13 16.16 -6.95 -13.98
C ARG A 13 14.92 -7.78 -14.29
N THR A 14 13.95 -7.81 -13.39
CA THR A 14 12.69 -8.57 -13.58
C THR A 14 11.88 -8.00 -14.73
N SER A 15 11.78 -6.67 -14.83
CA SER A 15 11.10 -6.00 -15.95
C SER A 15 11.79 -6.26 -17.29
N ILE A 16 13.14 -6.28 -17.34
CA ILE A 16 13.88 -6.63 -18.56
C ILE A 16 13.57 -8.08 -18.97
N ILE A 17 13.51 -9.01 -18.03
CA ILE A 17 13.12 -10.41 -18.33
C ILE A 17 11.70 -10.45 -18.91
N GLY A 18 10.76 -9.68 -18.33
CA GLY A 18 9.40 -9.53 -18.85
C GLY A 18 9.36 -8.98 -20.27
N ILE A 19 10.10 -7.90 -20.55
CA ILE A 19 10.21 -7.31 -21.89
C ILE A 19 10.75 -8.34 -22.89
N VAL A 20 11.86 -9.00 -22.57
CA VAL A 20 12.49 -9.97 -23.47
C VAL A 20 11.54 -11.13 -23.76
N ALA A 21 10.87 -11.67 -22.75
CA ALA A 21 9.91 -12.77 -22.91
C ALA A 21 8.70 -12.36 -23.77
N ASN A 22 8.12 -11.18 -23.52
CA ASN A 22 6.97 -10.69 -24.26
C ASN A 22 7.33 -10.30 -25.71
N LEU A 23 8.52 -9.70 -25.94
CA LEU A 23 9.00 -9.45 -27.29
C LEU A 23 9.27 -10.74 -28.08
N PHE A 24 9.81 -11.76 -27.41
CA PHE A 24 10.00 -13.08 -28.02
C PHE A 24 8.66 -13.70 -28.41
N LEU A 25 7.66 -13.69 -27.49
CA LEU A 25 6.32 -14.18 -27.79
C LEU A 25 5.64 -13.37 -28.91
N ALA A 26 5.79 -12.04 -28.91
CA ALA A 26 5.25 -11.19 -29.96
C ALA A 26 5.86 -11.51 -31.33
N ALA A 27 7.19 -11.61 -31.42
CA ALA A 27 7.89 -11.96 -32.65
C ALA A 27 7.51 -13.36 -33.16
N PHE A 28 7.46 -14.35 -32.26
CA PHE A 28 7.05 -15.71 -32.59
C PHE A 28 5.61 -15.77 -33.12
N LYS A 29 4.66 -15.18 -32.40
CA LYS A 29 3.25 -15.11 -32.79
C LYS A 29 3.07 -14.30 -34.13
N ALA A 30 3.76 -13.18 -34.27
CA ALA A 30 3.70 -12.40 -35.52
C ALA A 30 4.20 -13.20 -36.73
N ALA A 31 5.34 -13.89 -36.58
CA ALA A 31 5.87 -14.74 -37.66
C ALA A 31 4.89 -15.84 -38.07
N VAL A 32 4.34 -16.54 -37.07
CA VAL A 32 3.37 -17.62 -37.35
C VAL A 32 2.04 -17.07 -37.87
N GLY A 33 1.53 -15.95 -37.29
CA GLY A 33 0.31 -15.28 -37.76
C GLY A 33 0.37 -14.86 -39.23
N LEU A 34 1.52 -14.30 -39.66
CA LEU A 34 1.76 -13.94 -41.04
C LEU A 34 1.86 -15.16 -41.99
N LEU A 35 2.57 -16.21 -41.53
CA LEU A 35 2.73 -17.45 -42.30
C LEU A 35 1.41 -18.21 -42.44
N SER A 36 0.61 -18.28 -41.39
CA SER A 36 -0.70 -18.95 -41.35
C SER A 36 -1.84 -18.05 -41.85
N ARG A 37 -1.57 -16.78 -42.17
CA ARG A 37 -2.59 -15.75 -42.51
C ARG A 37 -3.68 -15.64 -41.44
N SER A 38 -3.34 -15.90 -40.20
CA SER A 38 -4.27 -15.81 -39.07
C SER A 38 -4.23 -14.41 -38.45
N ILE A 39 -5.30 -13.65 -38.61
CA ILE A 39 -5.48 -12.33 -38.00
C ILE A 39 -5.51 -12.44 -36.49
N ALA A 40 -6.16 -13.48 -35.96
CA ALA A 40 -6.26 -13.69 -34.50
C ALA A 40 -4.89 -13.86 -33.82
N VAL A 41 -3.99 -14.68 -34.43
CA VAL A 41 -2.61 -14.87 -33.92
C VAL A 41 -1.78 -13.58 -34.07
N THR A 42 -2.01 -12.80 -35.13
CA THR A 42 -1.33 -11.50 -35.32
C THR A 42 -1.78 -10.48 -34.29
N LEU A 43 -3.08 -10.41 -33.97
CA LEU A 43 -3.60 -9.52 -32.91
C LEU A 43 -3.08 -9.94 -31.52
N ASP A 44 -2.95 -11.23 -31.26
CA ASP A 44 -2.38 -11.74 -30.02
C ASP A 44 -0.87 -11.38 -29.88
N ALA A 45 -0.14 -11.24 -31.00
CA ALA A 45 1.22 -10.70 -30.99
C ALA A 45 1.26 -9.22 -30.56
N VAL A 46 0.27 -8.42 -30.94
CA VAL A 46 0.13 -7.02 -30.50
C VAL A 46 -0.12 -6.95 -29.00
N ASN A 47 -0.90 -7.88 -28.47
CA ASN A 47 -1.16 -7.96 -27.01
C ASN A 47 0.14 -8.15 -26.20
N ASN A 48 1.01 -9.09 -26.63
CA ASN A 48 2.32 -9.28 -25.98
C ASN A 48 3.23 -8.04 -26.08
N LEU A 49 3.07 -7.21 -27.12
CA LEU A 49 3.78 -5.94 -27.20
C LEU A 49 3.28 -4.93 -26.16
N SER A 50 1.98 -4.93 -25.87
CA SER A 50 1.39 -4.11 -24.79
C SER A 50 1.92 -4.52 -23.42
N ASP A 51 2.09 -5.82 -23.16
CA ASP A 51 2.67 -6.33 -21.88
C ASP A 51 4.15 -5.91 -21.75
N ALA A 52 4.90 -5.89 -22.85
CA ALA A 52 6.25 -5.33 -22.85
C ALA A 52 6.26 -3.84 -22.50
N LEU A 53 5.26 -3.08 -22.96
CA LEU A 53 5.10 -1.66 -22.63
C LEU A 53 4.83 -1.45 -21.14
N SER A 54 4.00 -2.28 -20.50
CA SER A 54 3.76 -2.25 -19.03
C SER A 54 5.07 -2.42 -18.26
N SER A 55 5.93 -3.35 -18.69
CA SER A 55 7.26 -3.53 -18.11
C SER A 55 8.18 -2.31 -18.30
N VAL A 56 8.09 -1.60 -19.43
CA VAL A 56 8.82 -0.34 -19.68
C VAL A 56 8.34 0.75 -18.73
N ILE A 57 7.01 0.87 -18.51
CA ILE A 57 6.41 1.83 -17.58
C ILE A 57 6.94 1.60 -16.16
N THR A 58 7.03 0.34 -15.74
CA THR A 58 7.59 -0.04 -14.41
C THR A 58 9.05 0.43 -14.29
N ILE A 59 9.90 0.20 -15.29
CA ILE A 59 11.31 0.65 -15.26
C ILE A 59 11.39 2.18 -15.17
N ILE A 60 10.60 2.90 -15.96
CA ILE A 60 10.58 4.36 -15.97
C ILE A 60 10.12 4.87 -14.60
N GLY A 61 9.04 4.32 -14.05
CA GLY A 61 8.51 4.68 -12.73
C GLY A 61 9.55 4.51 -11.62
N THR A 62 10.19 3.34 -11.55
CA THR A 62 11.25 3.07 -10.57
C THR A 62 12.45 4.03 -10.73
N LYS A 63 12.89 4.29 -11.95
CA LYS A 63 13.99 5.24 -12.21
C LYS A 63 13.65 6.67 -11.81
N ILE A 64 12.41 7.11 -12.01
CA ILE A 64 11.97 8.45 -11.59
C ILE A 64 11.83 8.51 -10.08
N ALA A 65 11.25 7.48 -9.44
CA ALA A 65 11.09 7.40 -7.99
C ALA A 65 12.42 7.56 -7.24
N ASN A 66 13.51 7.07 -7.83
CA ASN A 66 14.85 7.13 -7.25
C ASN A 66 15.63 8.43 -7.53
N ARG A 67 15.03 9.40 -8.20
CA ARG A 67 15.68 10.70 -8.38
C ARG A 67 15.87 11.41 -7.04
N GLN A 68 17.00 12.08 -6.91
CA GLN A 68 17.27 12.92 -5.75
C GLN A 68 16.22 14.03 -5.61
N PRO A 69 15.92 14.45 -4.38
CA PRO A 69 15.07 15.63 -4.14
C PRO A 69 15.56 16.84 -4.93
N ASP A 70 14.63 17.62 -5.44
CA ASP A 70 14.90 18.87 -6.15
C ASP A 70 14.05 20.02 -5.57
N LYS A 71 14.22 21.24 -6.09
CA LYS A 71 13.47 22.41 -5.59
C LYS A 71 11.95 22.27 -5.75
N LYS A 72 11.49 21.51 -6.74
CA LYS A 72 10.06 21.31 -7.01
C LYS A 72 9.50 20.15 -6.19
N HIS A 73 10.34 19.14 -5.91
CA HIS A 73 9.99 17.94 -5.16
C HIS A 73 10.99 17.72 -4.01
N PRO A 74 10.91 18.54 -2.94
CA PRO A 74 11.90 18.51 -1.85
C PRO A 74 11.88 17.22 -1.03
N LEU A 75 10.78 16.48 -1.00
CA LEU A 75 10.67 15.17 -0.36
C LEU A 75 11.05 14.00 -1.31
N GLY A 76 11.44 14.33 -2.55
CA GLY A 76 11.83 13.35 -3.57
C GLY A 76 10.67 12.91 -4.46
N HIS A 77 10.90 11.86 -5.23
CA HIS A 77 9.99 11.39 -6.29
C HIS A 77 9.40 10.00 -6.00
N GLY A 78 9.52 9.48 -4.77
CA GLY A 78 9.17 8.11 -4.42
C GLY A 78 7.74 7.71 -4.80
N ARG A 79 6.76 8.62 -4.64
CA ARG A 79 5.35 8.37 -5.03
C ARG A 79 5.13 8.16 -6.54
N THR A 80 6.14 8.45 -7.40
CA THR A 80 6.05 8.15 -8.84
C THR A 80 5.92 6.65 -9.12
N GLU A 81 6.41 5.80 -8.20
CA GLU A 81 6.24 4.35 -8.32
C GLU A 81 4.76 3.94 -8.21
N TYR A 82 4.00 4.58 -7.33
CA TYR A 82 2.54 4.38 -7.24
C TYR A 82 1.81 4.83 -8.49
N LEU A 83 2.25 5.94 -9.12
CA LEU A 83 1.66 6.37 -10.39
C LEU A 83 1.93 5.36 -11.50
N SER A 84 3.11 4.74 -11.56
CA SER A 84 3.38 3.69 -12.54
C SER A 84 2.57 2.42 -12.26
N ALA A 85 2.39 2.03 -11.00
CA ALA A 85 1.52 0.93 -10.62
C ALA A 85 0.05 1.19 -11.02
N MET A 86 -0.44 2.42 -10.83
CA MET A 86 -1.78 2.84 -11.25
C MET A 86 -1.97 2.73 -12.77
N ILE A 87 -0.97 3.13 -13.56
CA ILE A 87 -1.04 3.02 -15.02
C ILE A 87 -1.10 1.54 -15.45
N VAL A 88 -0.28 0.67 -14.83
CA VAL A 88 -0.30 -0.76 -15.12
C VAL A 88 -1.64 -1.38 -14.71
N ALA A 89 -2.17 -1.05 -13.54
CA ALA A 89 -3.49 -1.51 -13.09
C ALA A 89 -4.62 -1.07 -14.05
N ALA A 90 -4.54 0.16 -14.58
CA ALA A 90 -5.49 0.66 -15.57
C ALA A 90 -5.41 -0.12 -16.91
N ILE A 91 -4.21 -0.54 -17.33
CA ILE A 91 -4.02 -1.39 -18.51
C ILE A 91 -4.66 -2.76 -18.29
N VAL A 92 -4.46 -3.36 -17.12
CA VAL A 92 -5.10 -4.65 -16.73
C VAL A 92 -6.62 -4.54 -16.73
N LEU A 93 -7.16 -3.48 -16.13
CA LEU A 93 -8.60 -3.23 -16.12
C LEU A 93 -9.17 -3.05 -17.54
N TYR A 94 -8.48 -2.28 -18.37
CA TYR A 94 -8.87 -2.09 -19.77
C TYR A 94 -8.87 -3.41 -20.54
N ALA A 95 -7.84 -4.24 -20.39
CA ALA A 95 -7.76 -5.57 -21.00
C ALA A 95 -8.92 -6.47 -20.54
N GLY A 96 -9.23 -6.47 -19.23
CA GLY A 96 -10.37 -7.21 -18.67
C GLY A 96 -11.71 -6.78 -19.25
N VAL A 97 -11.97 -5.46 -19.31
CA VAL A 97 -13.21 -4.91 -19.90
C VAL A 97 -13.31 -5.25 -21.38
N THR A 98 -12.22 -5.11 -22.14
CA THR A 98 -12.19 -5.43 -23.58
C THR A 98 -12.48 -6.91 -23.81
N SER A 99 -11.83 -7.81 -23.07
CA SER A 99 -12.07 -9.26 -23.15
C SER A 99 -13.51 -9.63 -22.76
N LEU A 100 -14.08 -8.94 -21.76
CA LEU A 100 -15.50 -9.15 -21.37
C LEU A 100 -16.45 -8.77 -22.51
N VAL A 101 -16.25 -7.59 -23.11
CA VAL A 101 -17.06 -7.11 -24.24
C VAL A 101 -16.96 -8.05 -25.45
N GLU A 102 -15.74 -8.52 -25.76
CA GLU A 102 -15.54 -9.46 -26.87
C GLU A 102 -16.20 -10.82 -26.59
N SER A 103 -16.09 -11.34 -25.37
CA SER A 103 -16.73 -12.58 -24.97
C SER A 103 -18.26 -12.49 -25.06
N ILE A 104 -18.85 -11.37 -24.61
CA ILE A 104 -20.30 -11.12 -24.72
C ILE A 104 -20.71 -11.03 -26.21
N LYS A 105 -19.94 -10.33 -27.04
CA LYS A 105 -20.21 -10.26 -28.49
C LYS A 105 -20.23 -11.65 -29.13
N LYS A 106 -19.28 -12.53 -28.79
CA LYS A 106 -19.23 -13.91 -29.28
C LYS A 106 -20.41 -14.76 -28.81
N ILE A 107 -21.00 -14.46 -27.64
CA ILE A 107 -22.26 -15.11 -27.20
C ILE A 107 -23.45 -14.66 -28.06
N ILE A 108 -23.55 -13.34 -28.33
CA ILE A 108 -24.67 -12.76 -29.10
C ILE A 108 -24.57 -13.12 -30.59
N HIS A 109 -23.35 -13.11 -31.14
CA HIS A 109 -23.06 -13.45 -32.53
C HIS A 109 -22.08 -14.63 -32.58
N PRO A 110 -22.56 -15.87 -32.40
CA PRO A 110 -21.69 -17.04 -32.41
C PRO A 110 -20.98 -17.22 -33.75
N GLU A 111 -19.65 -17.24 -33.72
CA GLU A 111 -18.82 -17.61 -34.84
C GLU A 111 -18.36 -19.06 -34.69
N THR A 112 -18.27 -19.79 -35.78
CA THR A 112 -17.69 -21.14 -35.77
C THR A 112 -16.19 -21.02 -35.63
N PRO A 113 -15.60 -21.52 -34.52
CA PRO A 113 -14.17 -21.41 -34.30
C PRO A 113 -13.39 -22.23 -35.31
N ASP A 114 -12.34 -21.67 -35.89
CA ASP A 114 -11.41 -22.40 -36.76
C ASP A 114 -10.11 -22.69 -35.97
N TYR A 115 -10.04 -23.89 -35.40
CA TYR A 115 -8.88 -24.36 -34.64
C TYR A 115 -7.94 -25.17 -35.50
N SER A 116 -6.91 -24.52 -36.06
CA SER A 116 -5.83 -25.26 -36.68
C SER A 116 -4.89 -25.87 -35.63
N VAL A 117 -4.28 -27.02 -35.96
CA VAL A 117 -3.28 -27.65 -35.07
C VAL A 117 -2.14 -26.70 -34.74
N VAL A 118 -1.73 -25.87 -35.69
CA VAL A 118 -0.69 -24.85 -35.54
C VAL A 118 -1.11 -23.81 -34.52
N SER A 119 -2.35 -23.30 -34.60
CA SER A 119 -2.87 -22.32 -33.63
C SER A 119 -2.90 -22.91 -32.20
N LEU A 120 -3.30 -24.16 -32.02
CA LEU A 120 -3.33 -24.83 -30.72
C LEU A 120 -1.94 -24.99 -30.10
N ILE A 121 -0.92 -25.36 -30.91
CA ILE A 121 0.47 -25.47 -30.43
C ILE A 121 0.99 -24.08 -29.99
N ILE A 122 0.66 -23.01 -30.73
CA ILE A 122 1.06 -21.64 -30.36
C ILE A 122 0.42 -21.22 -29.06
N ILE A 123 -0.89 -21.45 -28.90
CA ILE A 123 -1.60 -21.13 -27.65
C ILE A 123 -1.00 -21.92 -26.48
N ALA A 124 -0.78 -23.22 -26.63
CA ALA A 124 -0.18 -24.05 -25.57
C ALA A 124 1.22 -23.58 -25.17
N SER A 125 2.07 -23.23 -26.14
CA SER A 125 3.41 -22.71 -25.84
C SER A 125 3.37 -21.36 -25.15
N ALA A 126 2.49 -20.45 -25.59
CA ALA A 126 2.29 -19.14 -24.96
C ALA A 126 1.78 -19.27 -23.53
N VAL A 127 0.81 -20.17 -23.25
CA VAL A 127 0.31 -20.46 -21.90
C VAL A 127 1.46 -20.88 -20.98
N ALA A 128 2.30 -21.82 -21.41
CA ALA A 128 3.42 -22.29 -20.59
C ALA A 128 4.39 -21.16 -20.25
N VAL A 129 4.79 -20.36 -21.22
CA VAL A 129 5.71 -19.23 -21.02
C VAL A 129 5.08 -18.18 -20.11
N LYS A 130 3.84 -17.76 -20.35
CA LYS A 130 3.16 -16.74 -19.55
C LYS A 130 2.87 -17.18 -18.10
N LEU A 131 2.56 -18.46 -17.86
CA LEU A 131 2.40 -18.99 -16.49
C LEU A 131 3.69 -18.92 -15.70
N ILE A 132 4.81 -19.30 -16.30
CA ILE A 132 6.13 -19.24 -15.67
C ILE A 132 6.51 -17.78 -15.44
N LEU A 133 6.38 -16.93 -16.46
CA LEU A 133 6.71 -15.52 -16.39
C LEU A 133 5.87 -14.79 -15.32
N GLY A 134 4.56 -14.95 -15.36
CA GLY A 134 3.66 -14.28 -14.43
C GLY A 134 3.92 -14.65 -12.97
N ARG A 135 4.15 -15.95 -12.69
CA ARG A 135 4.55 -16.39 -11.34
C ARG A 135 5.89 -15.79 -10.90
N TYR A 136 6.87 -15.78 -11.81
CA TYR A 136 8.18 -15.23 -11.54
C TYR A 136 8.11 -13.72 -11.26
N VAL A 137 7.47 -12.96 -12.16
CA VAL A 137 7.36 -11.48 -12.04
C VAL A 137 6.60 -11.10 -10.76
N LYS A 138 5.46 -11.76 -10.48
CA LYS A 138 4.70 -11.52 -9.24
C LYS A 138 5.53 -11.82 -7.99
N ALA A 139 6.23 -12.95 -7.95
CA ALA A 139 7.07 -13.31 -6.80
C ALA A 139 8.22 -12.32 -6.57
N GLN A 140 8.83 -11.81 -7.65
CA GLN A 140 9.85 -10.76 -7.52
C GLN A 140 9.22 -9.41 -7.12
N GLY A 141 8.03 -9.10 -7.62
CA GLY A 141 7.26 -7.91 -7.22
C GLY A 141 6.95 -7.90 -5.72
N GLN A 142 6.51 -9.01 -5.16
CA GLN A 142 6.28 -9.17 -3.73
C GLN A 142 7.57 -8.99 -2.91
N LYS A 143 8.70 -9.57 -3.35
CA LYS A 143 10.01 -9.40 -2.70
C LYS A 143 10.51 -7.95 -2.74
N ALA A 144 10.21 -7.24 -3.83
CA ALA A 144 10.62 -5.87 -4.04
C ALA A 144 9.59 -4.85 -3.51
N ASN A 145 8.46 -5.29 -2.96
CA ASN A 145 7.33 -4.42 -2.60
C ASN A 145 7.00 -3.41 -3.74
N SER A 146 6.87 -3.93 -4.96
CA SER A 146 6.60 -3.13 -6.17
C SER A 146 5.23 -3.45 -6.74
N GLY A 147 4.26 -2.54 -6.55
CA GLY A 147 2.90 -2.66 -7.06
C GLY A 147 2.86 -2.83 -8.59
N ALA A 148 3.73 -2.13 -9.31
CA ALA A 148 3.83 -2.24 -10.77
C ALA A 148 4.26 -3.63 -11.25
N LEU A 149 5.24 -4.28 -10.55
CA LEU A 149 5.63 -5.66 -10.87
C LEU A 149 4.54 -6.67 -10.48
N ILE A 150 3.87 -6.46 -9.35
CA ILE A 150 2.76 -7.33 -8.91
C ILE A 150 1.65 -7.27 -9.95
N ALA A 151 1.22 -6.07 -10.36
CA ALA A 151 0.20 -5.88 -11.38
C ALA A 151 0.59 -6.52 -12.72
N SER A 152 1.82 -6.28 -13.20
CA SER A 152 2.32 -6.89 -14.45
C SER A 152 2.41 -8.43 -14.36
N GLY A 153 2.75 -8.98 -13.21
CA GLY A 153 2.78 -10.42 -12.97
C GLY A 153 1.38 -11.05 -12.94
N GLU A 154 0.39 -10.36 -12.38
CA GLU A 154 -1.01 -10.80 -12.42
C GLU A 154 -1.58 -10.73 -13.83
N ASP A 155 -1.33 -9.67 -14.57
CA ASP A 155 -1.72 -9.54 -15.97
C ASP A 155 -1.24 -10.72 -16.80
N ALA A 156 0.06 -11.05 -16.75
CA ALA A 156 0.61 -12.22 -17.43
C ALA A 156 -0.02 -13.56 -17.00
N ARG A 157 -0.45 -13.69 -15.74
CA ARG A 157 -1.16 -14.86 -15.23
C ARG A 157 -2.60 -14.94 -15.76
N PHE A 158 -3.33 -13.84 -15.78
CA PHE A 158 -4.69 -13.78 -16.32
C PHE A 158 -4.72 -14.09 -17.80
N ASP A 159 -3.77 -13.55 -18.56
CA ASP A 159 -3.59 -13.88 -19.97
C ASP A 159 -3.33 -15.38 -20.19
N ALA A 160 -2.51 -15.98 -19.35
CA ALA A 160 -2.24 -17.42 -19.42
C ALA A 160 -3.50 -18.25 -19.09
N ILE A 161 -4.28 -17.85 -18.08
CA ILE A 161 -5.54 -18.52 -17.70
C ILE A 161 -6.57 -18.38 -18.84
N LEU A 162 -6.70 -17.19 -19.40
CA LEU A 162 -7.59 -16.93 -20.54
C LEU A 162 -7.20 -17.80 -21.75
N SER A 163 -5.92 -17.82 -22.12
CA SER A 163 -5.41 -18.63 -23.22
C SER A 163 -5.55 -20.15 -22.95
N ALA A 164 -5.34 -20.61 -21.72
CA ALA A 164 -5.57 -21.99 -21.32
C ALA A 164 -7.05 -22.41 -21.42
N SER A 165 -7.97 -21.48 -21.08
CA SER A 165 -9.40 -21.73 -21.19
C SER A 165 -9.84 -21.84 -22.67
N VAL A 166 -9.26 -21.02 -23.56
CA VAL A 166 -9.47 -21.12 -25.00
C VAL A 166 -8.96 -22.47 -25.51
N LEU A 167 -7.78 -22.91 -25.07
CA LEU A 167 -7.24 -24.22 -25.42
C LEU A 167 -8.13 -25.38 -24.97
N ALA A 168 -8.61 -25.33 -23.72
CA ALA A 168 -9.53 -26.34 -23.19
C ALA A 168 -10.87 -26.32 -23.95
N SER A 169 -11.42 -25.15 -24.23
CA SER A 169 -12.65 -24.99 -25.05
C SER A 169 -12.47 -25.50 -26.45
N ALA A 170 -11.31 -25.30 -27.07
CA ALA A 170 -10.98 -25.85 -28.38
C ALA A 170 -10.97 -27.39 -28.39
N VAL A 171 -10.38 -28.01 -27.39
CA VAL A 171 -10.38 -29.49 -27.24
C VAL A 171 -11.80 -30.00 -27.06
N ILE A 172 -12.62 -29.35 -26.23
CA ILE A 172 -14.03 -29.74 -26.03
C ILE A 172 -14.80 -29.58 -27.34
N PHE A 173 -14.60 -28.49 -28.07
CA PHE A 173 -15.25 -28.28 -29.35
C PHE A 173 -14.91 -29.36 -30.39
N LEU A 174 -13.63 -29.73 -30.49
CA LEU A 174 -13.18 -30.80 -31.40
C LEU A 174 -13.75 -32.17 -31.05
N LEU A 175 -14.05 -32.44 -29.77
CA LEU A 175 -14.60 -33.71 -29.29
C LEU A 175 -16.14 -33.73 -29.32
N THR A 176 -16.82 -32.63 -29.05
CA THR A 176 -18.26 -32.56 -28.81
C THR A 176 -19.05 -31.64 -29.75
N GLY A 177 -18.37 -30.76 -30.49
CA GLY A 177 -19.00 -29.71 -31.30
C GLY A 177 -19.56 -28.53 -30.48
N LEU A 178 -19.39 -28.52 -29.15
CA LEU A 178 -19.88 -27.46 -28.27
C LEU A 178 -18.81 -26.37 -28.08
N SER A 179 -19.12 -25.13 -28.43
CA SER A 179 -18.24 -23.96 -28.19
C SER A 179 -18.55 -23.35 -26.84
N LEU A 180 -17.60 -23.52 -25.87
CA LEU A 180 -17.67 -22.94 -24.52
C LEU A 180 -16.78 -21.71 -24.35
N GLU A 181 -15.97 -21.37 -25.35
CA GLU A 181 -14.95 -20.33 -25.29
C GLU A 181 -15.52 -18.98 -24.78
N ALA A 182 -16.63 -18.53 -25.36
CA ALA A 182 -17.24 -17.25 -25.03
C ALA A 182 -17.78 -17.18 -23.57
N TRP A 183 -18.40 -18.28 -23.10
CA TRP A 183 -18.92 -18.37 -21.73
C TRP A 183 -17.81 -18.36 -20.67
N VAL A 184 -16.78 -19.15 -20.90
CA VAL A 184 -15.60 -19.18 -20.02
C VAL A 184 -14.87 -17.84 -20.07
N GLY A 185 -14.80 -17.20 -21.24
CA GLY A 185 -14.24 -15.87 -21.43
C GLY A 185 -14.94 -14.81 -20.59
N VAL A 186 -16.29 -14.80 -20.52
CA VAL A 186 -17.04 -13.88 -19.65
C VAL A 186 -16.67 -14.05 -18.16
N VAL A 187 -16.61 -15.29 -17.69
CA VAL A 187 -16.28 -15.57 -16.28
C VAL A 187 -14.87 -15.09 -15.96
N ILE A 188 -13.88 -15.44 -16.78
CA ILE A 188 -12.49 -15.06 -16.55
C ILE A 188 -12.31 -13.54 -16.65
N SER A 189 -12.88 -12.90 -17.66
CA SER A 189 -12.82 -11.45 -17.81
C SER A 189 -13.45 -10.72 -16.64
N GLY A 190 -14.51 -11.26 -16.03
CA GLY A 190 -15.07 -10.75 -14.79
C GLY A 190 -14.08 -10.76 -13.63
N PHE A 191 -13.28 -11.83 -13.49
CA PHE A 191 -12.21 -11.89 -12.49
C PHE A 191 -11.06 -10.90 -12.79
N ILE A 192 -10.69 -10.72 -14.08
CA ILE A 192 -9.67 -9.76 -14.47
C ILE A 192 -10.11 -8.33 -14.14
N VAL A 193 -11.37 -7.98 -14.46
CA VAL A 193 -11.94 -6.67 -14.12
C VAL A 193 -11.93 -6.43 -12.60
N LYS A 194 -12.36 -7.43 -11.83
CA LYS A 194 -12.33 -7.35 -10.37
C LYS A 194 -10.90 -7.10 -9.87
N SER A 195 -9.93 -7.90 -10.32
CA SER A 195 -8.52 -7.74 -9.93
C SER A 195 -7.93 -6.39 -10.35
N GLY A 196 -8.26 -5.89 -11.54
CA GLY A 196 -7.85 -4.56 -11.99
C GLY A 196 -8.38 -3.44 -11.10
N ILE A 197 -9.64 -3.55 -10.66
CA ILE A 197 -10.24 -2.60 -9.70
C ILE A 197 -9.54 -2.69 -8.35
N GLU A 198 -9.33 -3.89 -7.81
CA GLU A 198 -8.63 -4.10 -6.53
C GLU A 198 -7.22 -3.48 -6.55
N MET A 199 -6.43 -3.75 -7.60
CA MET A 199 -5.09 -3.14 -7.75
C MET A 199 -5.14 -1.61 -7.84
N MET A 200 -6.18 -1.04 -8.48
CA MET A 200 -6.35 0.42 -8.53
C MET A 200 -6.67 0.99 -7.16
N ILE A 201 -7.55 0.33 -6.39
CA ILE A 201 -7.91 0.76 -5.02
C ILE A 201 -6.69 0.69 -4.11
N GLU A 202 -5.95 -0.42 -4.09
CA GLU A 202 -4.71 -0.56 -3.30
C GLU A 202 -3.70 0.55 -3.63
N THR A 203 -3.52 0.86 -4.91
CA THR A 203 -2.59 1.93 -5.32
C THR A 203 -3.12 3.33 -4.94
N LEU A 204 -4.44 3.54 -4.97
CA LEU A 204 -5.05 4.77 -4.47
C LEU A 204 -4.86 4.92 -2.97
N ASP A 205 -5.04 3.84 -2.20
CA ASP A 205 -4.83 3.83 -0.77
C ASP A 205 -3.37 4.18 -0.42
N ASP A 206 -2.39 3.67 -1.19
CA ASP A 206 -0.98 4.06 -1.08
C ASP A 206 -0.73 5.56 -1.34
N ILE A 207 -1.48 6.17 -2.28
CA ILE A 207 -1.35 7.60 -2.62
C ILE A 207 -2.03 8.48 -1.58
N ILE A 208 -3.23 8.09 -1.12
CA ILE A 208 -4.05 8.82 -0.14
C ILE A 208 -3.43 8.70 1.25
N GLY A 209 -2.81 7.56 1.55
CA GLY A 209 -2.29 7.17 2.85
C GLY A 209 -3.23 6.17 3.54
N HIS A 210 -2.79 4.94 3.66
CA HIS A 210 -3.44 3.92 4.47
C HIS A 210 -2.83 3.88 5.87
N ARG A 211 -3.51 3.21 6.78
CA ARG A 211 -3.02 3.00 8.14
C ARG A 211 -1.62 2.38 8.11
N ALA A 212 -0.72 2.89 8.93
CA ALA A 212 0.66 2.41 8.99
C ALA A 212 0.72 0.95 9.44
N ASP A 213 1.77 0.24 9.00
CA ASP A 213 2.02 -1.14 9.41
C ASP A 213 2.18 -1.26 10.93
N ALA A 214 1.35 -2.09 11.56
CA ALA A 214 1.31 -2.26 13.01
C ALA A 214 2.64 -2.81 13.58
N GLU A 215 3.35 -3.67 12.86
CA GLU A 215 4.65 -4.19 13.30
C GLU A 215 5.71 -3.07 13.34
N LEU A 216 5.73 -2.23 12.29
CA LEU A 216 6.63 -1.10 12.20
C LEU A 216 6.33 -0.06 13.30
N THR A 217 5.07 0.30 13.51
CA THR A 217 4.67 1.28 14.55
C THR A 217 5.00 0.79 15.94
N GLN A 218 4.71 -0.47 16.27
CA GLN A 218 5.06 -1.08 17.54
C GLN A 218 6.58 -1.18 17.75
N LYS A 219 7.34 -1.44 16.67
CA LYS A 219 8.80 -1.44 16.73
C LYS A 219 9.34 -0.05 17.06
N ILE A 220 8.84 0.99 16.40
CA ILE A 220 9.25 2.38 16.68
C ILE A 220 8.91 2.75 18.12
N ARG A 221 7.68 2.52 18.57
CA ARG A 221 7.27 2.79 19.96
C ARG A 221 8.16 2.07 20.99
N ARG A 222 8.51 0.81 20.75
CA ARG A 222 9.45 0.08 21.62
C ARG A 222 10.80 0.76 21.69
N LEU A 223 11.39 1.10 20.54
CA LEU A 223 12.70 1.78 20.47
C LEU A 223 12.71 3.11 21.23
N LEU A 224 11.60 3.86 21.20
CA LEU A 224 11.45 5.12 21.90
C LEU A 224 11.27 4.91 23.41
N ASN A 225 10.46 3.93 23.81
CA ASN A 225 10.20 3.61 25.23
C ASN A 225 11.37 2.89 25.92
N GLU A 226 12.41 2.47 25.19
CA GLU A 226 13.67 1.97 25.78
C GLU A 226 14.53 3.08 26.39
N GLU A 227 14.26 4.34 26.04
CA GLU A 227 14.98 5.47 26.61
C GLU A 227 14.50 5.74 28.05
N PRO A 228 15.43 5.80 29.03
CA PRO A 228 15.02 5.89 30.44
C PRO A 228 14.30 7.18 30.80
N GLU A 229 14.49 8.24 30.02
CA GLU A 229 13.83 9.53 30.19
C GLU A 229 12.40 9.54 29.64
N VAL A 230 12.05 8.57 28.77
CA VAL A 230 10.75 8.51 28.08
C VAL A 230 9.78 7.67 28.89
N ARG A 231 8.68 8.29 29.33
CA ARG A 231 7.58 7.59 30.00
C ARG A 231 6.61 6.94 29.02
N GLY A 232 6.43 7.56 27.85
CA GLY A 232 5.58 7.07 26.78
C GLY A 232 5.84 7.79 25.47
N ALA A 233 5.54 7.11 24.36
CA ALA A 233 5.58 7.66 23.01
C ALA A 233 4.17 7.61 22.41
N TYR A 234 3.65 8.79 22.05
CA TYR A 234 2.27 9.03 21.63
C TYR A 234 2.23 9.74 20.27
N ASP A 235 1.06 9.77 19.64
CA ASP A 235 0.81 10.48 18.38
C ASP A 235 1.83 10.11 17.30
N LEU A 236 2.16 8.83 17.21
CA LEU A 236 3.08 8.37 16.18
C LEU A 236 2.37 8.41 14.83
N PHE A 237 2.67 9.45 14.07
CA PHE A 237 2.20 9.63 12.71
C PHE A 237 3.28 9.17 11.72
N LEU A 238 2.94 8.21 10.84
CA LEU A 238 3.79 7.79 9.73
C LEU A 238 3.23 8.31 8.41
N ASP A 239 4.07 9.01 7.65
CA ASP A 239 3.77 9.44 6.28
C ASP A 239 4.65 8.70 5.28
N ASN A 240 4.00 7.97 4.38
CA ASN A 240 4.65 7.22 3.32
C ASN A 240 4.87 8.12 2.10
N TYR A 241 6.11 8.30 1.71
CA TYR A 241 6.49 9.10 0.54
C TYR A 241 7.08 8.25 -0.60
N GLY A 242 6.70 7.00 -0.66
CA GLY A 242 7.16 5.98 -1.60
C GLY A 242 7.55 4.69 -0.85
N PRO A 243 7.70 3.55 -1.55
CA PRO A 243 7.86 2.24 -0.91
C PRO A 243 9.01 2.13 0.11
N ASP A 244 10.06 2.96 -0.05
CA ASP A 244 11.26 2.93 0.82
C ASP A 244 11.48 4.25 1.58
N ARG A 245 10.48 5.15 1.64
CA ARG A 245 10.63 6.47 2.29
C ARG A 245 9.47 6.74 3.23
N ASN A 246 9.69 6.45 4.49
CA ASN A 246 8.77 6.76 5.56
C ASN A 246 9.32 7.90 6.42
N TYR A 247 8.48 8.90 6.64
CA TYR A 247 8.69 9.97 7.59
C TYR A 247 7.76 9.78 8.77
N ALA A 248 8.21 10.21 9.95
CA ALA A 248 7.36 10.13 11.12
C ALA A 248 7.48 11.37 12.00
N THR A 249 6.42 11.64 12.73
CA THR A 249 6.40 12.53 13.89
C THR A 249 5.88 11.76 15.10
N VAL A 250 6.33 12.16 16.30
CA VAL A 250 5.94 11.50 17.55
C VAL A 250 5.98 12.51 18.68
N HIS A 251 5.17 12.33 19.70
CA HIS A 251 5.31 13.03 20.98
C HIS A 251 5.89 12.09 22.03
N LEU A 252 6.87 12.58 22.78
CA LEU A 252 7.46 11.87 23.90
C LEU A 252 6.98 12.49 25.21
N GLU A 253 6.52 11.68 26.14
CA GLU A 253 6.18 12.14 27.48
C GLU A 253 7.44 12.12 28.35
N LEU A 254 7.90 13.32 28.72
CA LEU A 254 9.16 13.58 29.43
C LEU A 254 8.94 14.29 30.76
N PRO A 255 9.86 14.13 31.76
CA PRO A 255 9.81 14.87 33.02
C PRO A 255 9.87 16.39 32.81
N ASP A 256 9.04 17.14 33.54
CA ASP A 256 8.99 18.61 33.49
C ASP A 256 10.27 19.32 33.98
N VAL A 257 11.18 18.60 34.60
CA VAL A 257 12.48 19.09 35.08
C VAL A 257 13.60 19.01 34.06
N MET A 258 13.37 18.41 32.88
CA MET A 258 14.39 18.33 31.85
C MET A 258 14.69 19.69 31.23
N THR A 259 15.97 19.95 31.03
CA THR A 259 16.44 21.14 30.34
C THR A 259 16.28 20.99 28.80
N VAL A 260 16.20 22.09 28.09
CA VAL A 260 16.13 22.09 26.61
C VAL A 260 17.32 21.37 25.99
N GLU A 261 18.52 21.47 26.59
CA GLU A 261 19.72 20.77 26.14
C GLU A 261 19.59 19.24 26.28
N GLU A 262 19.02 18.75 27.36
CA GLU A 262 18.77 17.33 27.57
C GLU A 262 17.74 16.79 26.60
N VAL A 263 16.67 17.54 26.33
CA VAL A 263 15.65 17.20 25.36
C VAL A 263 16.24 17.16 23.93
N ASP A 264 17.08 18.15 23.52
CA ASP A 264 17.74 18.13 22.21
C ASP A 264 18.65 16.90 22.04
N ARG A 265 19.42 16.57 23.09
CA ARG A 265 20.31 15.41 23.09
C ARG A 265 19.54 14.09 22.96
N LEU A 266 18.43 13.95 23.71
CA LEU A 266 17.52 12.81 23.60
C LEU A 266 16.91 12.70 22.19
N THR A 267 16.37 13.83 21.68
CA THR A 267 15.77 13.88 20.33
C THR A 267 16.74 13.38 19.26
N ARG A 268 17.98 13.87 19.24
CA ARG A 268 19.00 13.42 18.27
C ARG A 268 19.34 11.94 18.43
N ARG A 269 19.38 11.44 19.66
CA ARG A 269 19.65 10.03 19.95
C ARG A 269 18.54 9.13 19.40
N VAL A 270 17.27 9.45 19.68
CA VAL A 270 16.14 8.64 19.22
C VAL A 270 15.96 8.72 17.71
N GLN A 271 16.15 9.89 17.09
CA GLN A 271 16.15 10.05 15.62
C GLN A 271 17.16 9.10 14.96
N GLY A 272 18.40 9.08 15.45
CA GLY A 272 19.45 8.19 14.93
C GLY A 272 19.15 6.71 15.16
N LYS A 273 18.63 6.35 16.33
CA LYS A 273 18.26 4.98 16.71
C LYS A 273 17.13 4.45 15.82
N VAL A 274 16.02 5.20 15.70
CA VAL A 274 14.87 4.81 14.86
C VAL A 274 15.29 4.67 13.41
N PHE A 275 16.03 5.63 12.86
CA PHE A 275 16.50 5.55 11.47
C PHE A 275 17.39 4.31 11.23
N LYS A 276 18.31 4.02 12.14
CA LYS A 276 19.21 2.85 12.02
C LYS A 276 18.44 1.52 12.03
N GLU A 277 17.42 1.40 12.89
CA GLU A 277 16.73 0.13 13.13
C GLU A 277 15.51 -0.09 12.20
N THR A 278 14.96 0.99 11.63
CA THR A 278 13.71 0.91 10.84
C THR A 278 13.79 1.58 9.47
N GLY A 279 14.80 2.42 9.21
CA GLY A 279 14.87 3.26 8.01
C GLY A 279 13.92 4.47 8.04
N VAL A 280 13.08 4.62 9.07
CA VAL A 280 12.12 5.72 9.21
C VAL A 280 12.83 6.99 9.68
N ILE A 281 12.52 8.12 9.03
CA ILE A 281 13.08 9.44 9.38
C ILE A 281 12.12 10.15 10.33
N LEU A 282 12.49 10.30 11.61
CA LEU A 282 11.74 11.14 12.54
C LEU A 282 11.99 12.62 12.21
N THR A 283 10.99 13.27 11.60
CA THR A 283 11.05 14.69 11.20
C THR A 283 10.68 15.64 12.33
N GLY A 284 9.90 15.18 13.29
CA GLY A 284 9.50 15.94 14.46
C GLY A 284 9.39 15.04 15.69
N VAL A 285 9.93 15.51 16.81
CA VAL A 285 9.73 14.93 18.11
C VAL A 285 9.16 16.01 19.00
N GLY A 286 7.84 15.94 19.26
CA GLY A 286 7.14 16.80 20.19
C GLY A 286 7.36 16.33 21.63
N VAL A 287 7.02 17.18 22.59
CA VAL A 287 7.19 16.90 24.01
C VAL A 287 5.88 17.12 24.74
N TYR A 288 5.43 16.11 25.46
CA TYR A 288 4.47 16.24 26.54
C TYR A 288 5.24 16.23 27.87
N SER A 289 5.14 17.29 28.65
CA SER A 289 5.76 17.31 29.96
C SER A 289 4.82 16.73 31.01
N TYR A 290 5.30 15.81 31.83
CA TYR A 290 4.54 15.34 33.00
C TYR A 290 5.12 15.92 34.29
N ASN A 291 4.22 16.23 35.22
CA ASN A 291 4.60 16.82 36.51
C ASN A 291 5.28 15.78 37.39
N THR A 292 6.46 16.14 37.93
CA THR A 292 7.25 15.26 38.85
C THR A 292 7.19 15.68 40.27
N GLY A 293 6.70 16.90 40.59
CA GLY A 293 6.92 17.58 41.84
C GLY A 293 5.72 17.71 42.81
N SER A 294 4.51 17.14 42.50
CA SER A 294 3.34 17.38 43.35
C SER A 294 2.43 16.16 43.46
N ASP A 295 2.21 15.68 44.71
CA ASP A 295 1.27 14.60 45.01
C ASP A 295 -0.18 14.99 44.67
N GLU A 296 -0.54 16.28 44.82
CA GLU A 296 -1.87 16.80 44.47
C GLU A 296 -2.15 16.68 42.97
N ILE A 297 -1.20 17.07 42.12
CA ILE A 297 -1.34 16.94 40.67
C ILE A 297 -1.40 15.47 40.26
N ALA A 298 -0.62 14.60 40.90
CA ALA A 298 -0.67 13.16 40.65
C ALA A 298 -2.04 12.58 41.02
N ALA A 299 -2.65 13.04 42.12
CA ALA A 299 -3.99 12.63 42.50
C ALA A 299 -5.07 13.05 41.50
N ILE A 300 -5.01 14.32 41.05
CA ILE A 300 -5.89 14.83 39.98
C ILE A 300 -5.75 13.98 38.71
N ARG A 301 -4.52 13.74 38.26
CA ARG A 301 -4.26 12.93 37.07
C ARG A 301 -4.86 11.53 37.18
N ASN A 302 -4.63 10.86 38.33
CA ASN A 302 -5.12 9.50 38.53
C ASN A 302 -6.66 9.45 38.54
N ALA A 303 -7.32 10.41 39.17
CA ALA A 303 -8.78 10.49 39.24
C ALA A 303 -9.38 10.74 37.83
N VAL A 304 -8.78 11.64 37.04
CA VAL A 304 -9.21 11.92 35.68
C VAL A 304 -8.95 10.71 34.77
N GLN A 305 -7.78 10.09 34.85
CA GLN A 305 -7.44 8.90 34.08
C GLN A 305 -8.40 7.74 34.37
N GLU A 306 -8.69 7.46 35.64
CA GLU A 306 -9.65 6.41 36.04
C GLU A 306 -11.04 6.69 35.46
N LYS A 307 -11.48 7.96 35.50
CA LYS A 307 -12.78 8.35 34.99
C LYS A 307 -12.88 8.26 33.46
N VAL A 308 -11.88 8.76 32.75
CA VAL A 308 -11.82 8.73 31.27
C VAL A 308 -11.74 7.28 30.77
N MET A 309 -10.85 6.47 31.35
CA MET A 309 -10.64 5.08 30.93
C MET A 309 -11.77 4.13 31.39
N ALA A 310 -12.75 4.58 32.14
CA ALA A 310 -13.97 3.82 32.44
C ALA A 310 -14.90 3.70 31.22
N HIS A 311 -14.71 4.54 30.20
CA HIS A 311 -15.46 4.45 28.96
C HIS A 311 -14.80 3.47 27.98
N GLU A 312 -15.52 2.49 27.48
CA GLU A 312 -15.01 1.49 26.51
C GLU A 312 -14.50 2.11 25.20
N TRP A 313 -15.03 3.27 24.83
CA TRP A 313 -14.62 3.99 23.64
C TRP A 313 -13.39 4.90 23.83
N ALA A 314 -12.94 5.11 25.07
CA ALA A 314 -11.70 5.83 25.37
C ALA A 314 -10.53 4.84 25.35
N LEU A 315 -9.71 4.89 24.30
CA LEU A 315 -8.64 3.92 24.08
C LEU A 315 -7.36 4.30 24.80
N GLN A 316 -7.05 5.60 24.88
CA GLN A 316 -5.82 6.10 25.49
C GLN A 316 -6.01 7.55 25.95
N ILE A 317 -5.28 7.93 27.00
CA ILE A 317 -5.12 9.31 27.47
C ILE A 317 -3.64 9.65 27.52
N HIS A 318 -3.27 10.83 27.01
CA HIS A 318 -1.89 11.32 27.01
C HIS A 318 -1.82 12.85 27.01
N GLY A 319 -0.61 13.42 27.05
CA GLY A 319 -0.42 14.87 27.11
C GLY A 319 -1.04 15.54 28.34
N PHE A 320 -1.21 14.78 29.42
CA PHE A 320 -1.86 15.26 30.64
C PHE A 320 -1.00 16.30 31.34
N HIS A 321 -1.51 17.52 31.43
CA HIS A 321 -0.83 18.65 32.06
C HIS A 321 -1.79 19.44 32.94
N VAL A 322 -1.34 19.77 34.16
CA VAL A 322 -2.05 20.65 35.09
C VAL A 322 -1.19 21.84 35.41
N ASN A 323 -1.74 23.03 35.22
CA ASN A 323 -1.14 24.27 35.69
C ASN A 323 -1.92 24.79 36.89
N PRO A 324 -1.37 24.68 38.14
CA PRO A 324 -2.09 25.11 39.34
C PRO A 324 -2.18 26.63 39.47
N GLU A 325 -1.31 27.41 38.81
CA GLU A 325 -1.31 28.87 38.88
C GLU A 325 -2.43 29.46 38.01
N THR A 326 -2.54 28.98 36.74
CA THR A 326 -3.59 29.44 35.81
C THR A 326 -4.91 28.67 35.97
N LYS A 327 -4.93 27.63 36.81
CA LYS A 327 -6.06 26.71 36.96
C LYS A 327 -6.50 26.09 35.61
N GLU A 328 -5.54 25.65 34.82
CA GLU A 328 -5.77 24.94 33.55
C GLU A 328 -5.41 23.48 33.68
N LEU A 329 -6.29 22.63 33.15
CA LEU A 329 -6.09 21.18 33.01
C LEU A 329 -6.32 20.81 31.56
N ARG A 330 -5.34 20.16 30.94
CA ARG A 330 -5.46 19.72 29.55
C ARG A 330 -4.97 18.30 29.40
N PHE A 331 -5.57 17.58 28.48
CA PHE A 331 -5.11 16.27 28.02
C PHE A 331 -5.71 15.94 26.66
N ASP A 332 -5.10 14.95 26.00
CA ASP A 332 -5.57 14.42 24.75
C ASP A 332 -6.11 13.00 24.99
N VAL A 333 -7.21 12.65 24.31
CA VAL A 333 -7.87 11.35 24.44
C VAL A 333 -8.06 10.72 23.05
N VAL A 334 -7.52 9.52 22.86
CA VAL A 334 -7.77 8.70 21.70
C VAL A 334 -9.12 8.01 21.87
N THR A 335 -10.03 8.23 20.91
CA THR A 335 -11.37 7.61 20.94
C THR A 335 -11.52 6.60 19.83
N SER A 336 -12.34 5.55 20.06
CA SER A 336 -12.79 4.65 19.01
C SER A 336 -13.49 5.40 17.87
N PHE A 337 -13.42 4.86 16.67
CA PHE A 337 -14.17 5.39 15.51
C PHE A 337 -15.70 5.17 15.64
N ASP A 338 -16.15 4.32 16.56
CA ASP A 338 -17.54 3.93 16.71
C ASP A 338 -18.37 4.93 17.54
N VAL A 339 -17.73 5.92 18.19
CA VAL A 339 -18.39 6.94 19.01
C VAL A 339 -18.45 8.28 18.28
N ASP A 340 -19.57 9.00 18.44
CA ASP A 340 -19.65 10.38 17.95
C ASP A 340 -18.65 11.27 18.68
N PRO A 341 -17.77 11.97 17.97
CA PRO A 341 -16.72 12.78 18.57
C PRO A 341 -17.21 13.88 19.50
N LYS A 342 -18.34 14.51 19.17
CA LYS A 342 -18.89 15.61 19.97
C LYS A 342 -19.52 15.10 21.26
N GLU A 343 -20.19 13.95 21.18
CA GLU A 343 -20.79 13.29 22.33
C GLU A 343 -19.73 12.83 23.32
N ALA A 344 -18.65 12.17 22.81
CA ALA A 344 -17.54 11.70 23.62
C ALA A 344 -16.87 12.86 24.37
N ILE A 345 -16.46 13.92 23.66
CA ILE A 345 -15.82 15.08 24.27
C ILE A 345 -16.78 15.81 25.24
N GLY A 346 -18.06 15.96 24.87
CA GLY A 346 -19.07 16.60 25.74
C GLY A 346 -19.27 15.86 27.06
N THR A 347 -19.26 14.53 27.01
CA THR A 347 -19.38 13.66 28.20
C THR A 347 -18.16 13.83 29.10
N LEU A 348 -16.94 13.71 28.53
CA LEU A 348 -15.70 13.87 29.30
C LEU A 348 -15.56 15.28 29.88
N GLN A 349 -15.95 16.30 29.13
CA GLN A 349 -15.91 17.69 29.62
C GLN A 349 -16.74 17.88 30.88
N GLN A 350 -17.95 17.30 30.94
CA GLN A 350 -18.82 17.38 32.12
C GLN A 350 -18.26 16.56 33.30
N GLU A 351 -17.79 15.37 33.05
CA GLU A 351 -17.29 14.46 34.07
C GLU A 351 -15.98 14.95 34.70
N VAL A 352 -15.03 15.42 33.87
CA VAL A 352 -13.76 15.94 34.34
C VAL A 352 -13.94 17.29 35.05
N GLN A 353 -14.85 18.15 34.56
CA GLN A 353 -15.17 19.40 35.22
C GLN A 353 -15.79 19.16 36.60
N ALA A 354 -16.53 18.08 36.80
CA ALA A 354 -17.07 17.71 38.10
C ALA A 354 -15.97 17.25 39.11
N ILE A 355 -14.88 16.61 38.62
CA ILE A 355 -13.72 16.23 39.41
C ILE A 355 -12.87 17.46 39.80
N CYS A 356 -12.70 18.39 38.85
CA CYS A 356 -11.85 19.58 38.98
C CYS A 356 -12.65 20.87 38.74
N PRO A 357 -13.59 21.26 39.67
CA PRO A 357 -14.50 22.38 39.43
C PRO A 357 -13.81 23.74 39.30
N ASP A 358 -12.64 23.89 39.96
CA ASP A 358 -11.86 25.13 39.92
C ASP A 358 -10.94 25.28 38.74
N TYR A 359 -10.86 24.25 37.83
CA TYR A 359 -9.98 24.24 36.70
C TYR A 359 -10.75 24.48 35.38
N THR A 360 -10.12 25.18 34.46
CA THR A 360 -10.56 25.20 33.07
C THR A 360 -10.07 23.93 32.39
N VAL A 361 -10.98 23.04 32.00
CA VAL A 361 -10.67 21.76 31.41
C VAL A 361 -10.63 21.90 29.88
N MET A 362 -9.53 21.50 29.28
CA MET A 362 -9.32 21.46 27.82
C MET A 362 -9.03 20.02 27.39
N ILE A 363 -9.93 19.44 26.60
CA ILE A 363 -9.81 18.07 26.11
C ILE A 363 -9.68 18.12 24.59
N THR A 364 -8.59 17.56 24.07
CA THR A 364 -8.40 17.39 22.62
C THR A 364 -8.75 15.95 22.25
N ARG A 365 -9.60 15.78 21.26
CA ARG A 365 -9.80 14.46 20.68
C ARG A 365 -8.64 14.12 19.76
N ASP A 366 -8.10 12.95 19.96
CA ASP A 366 -7.15 12.34 19.05
C ASP A 366 -7.74 11.10 18.36
N VAL A 367 -7.12 10.70 17.27
CA VAL A 367 -7.57 9.59 16.42
C VAL A 367 -6.54 8.47 16.52
N ASP A 368 -7.03 7.25 16.69
CA ASP A 368 -6.18 6.06 16.62
C ASP A 368 -5.67 5.84 15.19
N ILE A 369 -4.46 6.34 14.91
CA ILE A 369 -3.81 6.30 13.59
C ILE A 369 -2.75 5.21 13.46
N SER A 370 -2.37 4.55 14.53
CA SER A 370 -1.18 3.69 14.57
C SER A 370 -1.36 2.31 15.19
N ASP A 371 -2.57 1.93 15.60
CA ASP A 371 -2.84 0.61 16.20
C ASP A 371 -3.76 -0.27 15.35
#